data_af1d7be2e3c973857a495581ae416763
#
_entry.id   af1d7be2e3c973857a495581ae416763
#
_cell.length_a   1.000
_cell.length_b   1.000
_cell.length_c   1.000
_cell.angle_alpha   90.00
_cell.angle_beta   90.00
_cell.angle_gamma   90.00
#
_symmetry.space_group_name_H-M   'P 1'
#
loop_
_entity.id
_entity.type
_entity.pdbx_description
1 polymer ?
#
loop_
_entity_poly.entity_id
_entity_poly.type
_entity_poly.pdbx_seq_one_letter_code
_entity_poly.pdbx_strand_id
1 'polypeptide(L)'
;MIKQDEYKSVVGVDEVHLALVTQDDADDYAAETPEYFAPAINVAAEPSTSLETQYADNKPFDVMTGEGETQLTLDVTNIPLATLATYLGKQYDAATGRIFDAGGEAVPPDVALSFRSMKSNGHYRYFQYLKGKFSLPKDEAGTKTESMDPKPSQIVYTGVNTIYKFDLGDGGDEKSVKRIVGDDDALNFSATGWFAQVQTPEVTVPSALALSSSVPVDDAEDISISADQTLTFNNALTAGSVYGINLIDLSNGSLVPASVELNATRKIVTVNPTSDLSNLQEYHLVYAVTDIYGQTANGVISFTTVAGG
;
A
#
# COMPACT_ATOMS: atom_id res chain seq x y z
N MET A 1 17.71 0.21 -25.83
CA MET A 1 16.62 -0.04 -26.82
C MET A 1 15.33 0.27 -26.08
N ILE A 2 14.63 1.33 -26.49
CA ILE A 2 13.38 1.76 -25.85
C ILE A 2 12.32 0.72 -26.20
N LYS A 3 11.74 0.07 -25.19
CA LYS A 3 10.67 -0.92 -25.39
C LYS A 3 9.39 -0.19 -25.76
N GLN A 4 8.80 -0.49 -26.90
CA GLN A 4 7.54 0.13 -27.37
C GLN A 4 6.37 -0.04 -26.37
N ASP A 5 6.46 -1.02 -25.47
CA ASP A 5 5.44 -1.29 -24.46
C ASP A 5 5.40 -0.26 -23.31
N GLU A 6 6.44 0.54 -23.14
CA GLU A 6 6.51 1.63 -22.16
C GLU A 6 5.68 2.87 -22.56
N TYR A 7 5.37 3.04 -23.86
CA TYR A 7 4.62 4.17 -24.41
C TYR A 7 3.14 3.84 -24.61
N LYS A 8 2.43 3.52 -23.54
CA LYS A 8 1.01 3.21 -23.61
C LYS A 8 0.18 4.32 -22.97
N SER A 9 -0.93 4.64 -23.63
CA SER A 9 -1.86 5.66 -23.12
C SER A 9 -2.54 5.20 -21.85
N VAL A 10 -2.75 6.12 -20.93
CA VAL A 10 -3.61 5.90 -19.75
C VAL A 10 -5.05 5.87 -20.22
N VAL A 11 -5.82 4.87 -19.79
CA VAL A 11 -7.19 4.61 -20.26
C VAL A 11 -8.22 4.49 -19.14
N GLY A 12 -7.81 4.54 -17.88
CA GLY A 12 -8.70 4.43 -16.73
C GLY A 12 -8.05 4.86 -15.43
N VAL A 13 -8.86 5.07 -14.40
CA VAL A 13 -8.45 5.35 -13.02
C VAL A 13 -9.29 4.51 -12.07
N ASP A 14 -8.66 3.94 -11.06
CA ASP A 14 -9.32 3.20 -9.99
C ASP A 14 -8.53 3.27 -8.67
N GLU A 15 -9.03 2.59 -7.63
CA GLU A 15 -8.35 2.42 -6.34
C GLU A 15 -7.95 3.76 -5.69
N VAL A 16 -8.89 4.71 -5.57
CA VAL A 16 -8.62 5.94 -4.80
C VAL A 16 -8.68 5.64 -3.31
N HIS A 17 -7.54 5.83 -2.64
CA HIS A 17 -7.38 5.63 -1.21
C HIS A 17 -6.88 6.90 -0.55
N LEU A 18 -7.31 7.13 0.69
CA LEU A 18 -6.94 8.27 1.52
C LEU A 18 -6.40 7.79 2.87
N ALA A 19 -5.43 8.49 3.41
CA ALA A 19 -4.91 8.29 4.76
C ALA A 19 -4.74 9.63 5.47
N LEU A 20 -5.09 9.73 6.75
CA LEU A 20 -4.80 10.91 7.53
C LEU A 20 -3.31 10.97 7.83
N VAL A 21 -2.69 12.12 7.60
CA VAL A 21 -1.30 12.38 8.00
C VAL A 21 -1.33 12.75 9.48
N THR A 22 -0.71 11.91 10.30
CA THR A 22 -0.69 12.07 11.75
C THR A 22 0.49 12.91 12.25
N GLN A 23 1.57 12.92 11.47
CA GLN A 23 2.77 13.70 11.73
C GLN A 23 3.44 14.11 10.41
N ASP A 24 3.86 15.36 10.30
CA ASP A 24 4.73 15.88 9.25
C ASP A 24 5.44 17.12 9.78
N ASP A 25 6.60 16.93 10.35
CA ASP A 25 7.46 17.96 10.92
C ASP A 25 8.93 17.77 10.48
N ALA A 26 9.87 18.39 11.16
CA ALA A 26 11.30 18.27 10.80
C ALA A 26 11.91 16.90 11.19
N ASP A 27 11.27 16.18 12.11
CA ASP A 27 11.83 14.99 12.74
C ASP A 27 11.23 13.68 12.15
N ASP A 28 9.95 13.72 11.68
CA ASP A 28 9.27 12.53 11.21
C ASP A 28 8.09 12.82 10.26
N TYR A 29 7.74 11.82 9.46
CA TYR A 29 6.52 11.76 8.66
C TYR A 29 5.76 10.46 8.97
N ALA A 30 4.52 10.57 9.44
CA ALA A 30 3.66 9.43 9.71
C ALA A 30 2.24 9.65 9.18
N ALA A 31 1.64 8.58 8.70
CA ALA A 31 0.25 8.57 8.23
C ALA A 31 -0.46 7.28 8.67
N GLU A 32 -1.77 7.34 8.77
CA GLU A 32 -2.61 6.17 9.03
C GLU A 32 -2.60 5.20 7.84
N THR A 33 -3.17 4.01 8.04
CA THR A 33 -3.37 3.05 6.96
C THR A 33 -4.35 3.62 5.93
N PRO A 34 -4.01 3.61 4.62
CA PRO A 34 -4.93 4.07 3.59
C PRO A 34 -6.24 3.31 3.58
N GLU A 35 -7.35 4.04 3.47
CA GLU A 35 -8.69 3.49 3.33
C GLU A 35 -9.26 3.81 1.94
N TYR A 36 -10.00 2.87 1.37
CA TYR A 36 -10.69 3.10 0.10
C TYR A 36 -11.70 4.24 0.24
N PHE A 37 -11.60 5.24 -0.66
CA PHE A 37 -12.40 6.46 -0.55
C PHE A 37 -13.73 6.37 -1.29
N ALA A 38 -13.69 6.21 -2.61
CA ALA A 38 -14.87 6.15 -3.46
C ALA A 38 -14.53 5.63 -4.87
N PRO A 39 -15.52 5.08 -5.61
CA PRO A 39 -15.34 4.76 -7.02
C PRO A 39 -15.05 6.02 -7.83
N ALA A 40 -13.87 6.10 -8.44
CA ALA A 40 -13.45 7.24 -9.24
C ALA A 40 -14.03 7.18 -10.66
N ILE A 41 -14.46 8.33 -11.15
CA ILE A 41 -14.86 8.54 -12.55
C ILE A 41 -13.70 9.20 -13.30
N ASN A 42 -13.07 10.20 -12.67
CA ASN A 42 -11.95 10.92 -13.23
C ASN A 42 -11.06 11.48 -12.11
N VAL A 43 -9.76 11.57 -12.37
CA VAL A 43 -8.79 12.28 -11.54
C VAL A 43 -7.93 13.14 -12.46
N ALA A 44 -8.05 14.44 -12.33
CA ALA A 44 -7.25 15.40 -13.10
C ALA A 44 -6.29 16.11 -12.18
N ALA A 45 -4.98 16.05 -12.47
CA ALA A 45 -3.94 16.69 -11.70
C ALA A 45 -3.35 17.88 -12.48
N GLU A 46 -3.41 19.06 -11.89
CA GLU A 46 -2.92 20.32 -12.47
C GLU A 46 -1.78 20.87 -11.58
N PRO A 47 -0.49 20.63 -11.92
CA PRO A 47 0.62 21.20 -11.19
C PRO A 47 0.72 22.71 -11.48
N SER A 48 0.89 23.50 -10.42
CA SER A 48 1.20 24.91 -10.54
C SER A 48 2.69 25.08 -10.83
N THR A 49 3.02 25.64 -11.97
CA THR A 49 4.40 25.95 -12.37
C THR A 49 4.51 27.42 -12.74
N SER A 50 5.56 28.09 -12.25
CA SER A 50 5.91 29.45 -12.67
C SER A 50 7.18 29.41 -13.50
N LEU A 51 7.20 30.19 -14.55
CA LEU A 51 8.35 30.40 -15.45
C LEU A 51 8.63 31.90 -15.50
N GLU A 52 9.76 32.31 -14.95
CA GLU A 52 10.17 33.71 -14.98
C GLU A 52 11.48 33.88 -15.76
N THR A 53 11.44 34.72 -16.78
CA THR A 53 12.62 35.01 -17.61
C THR A 53 13.28 36.26 -17.13
N GLN A 54 14.51 36.16 -16.65
CA GLN A 54 15.34 37.31 -16.35
C GLN A 54 16.01 37.86 -17.63
N TYR A 55 15.92 39.15 -17.84
CA TYR A 55 16.58 39.84 -18.96
C TYR A 55 17.79 40.60 -18.45
N ALA A 56 18.91 40.49 -19.17
CA ALA A 56 20.12 41.32 -19.02
C ALA A 56 20.59 41.76 -20.39
N ASP A 57 21.09 43.00 -20.50
CA ASP A 57 21.56 43.61 -21.75
C ASP A 57 20.55 43.51 -22.93
N ASN A 58 19.26 43.69 -22.62
CA ASN A 58 18.11 43.56 -23.56
C ASN A 58 17.97 42.17 -24.22
N LYS A 59 18.48 41.13 -23.59
CA LYS A 59 18.36 39.74 -24.05
C LYS A 59 17.91 38.85 -22.89
N PRO A 60 17.18 37.76 -23.18
CA PRO A 60 16.93 36.72 -22.17
C PRO A 60 18.28 36.22 -21.65
N PHE A 61 18.48 36.29 -20.34
CA PHE A 61 19.71 35.88 -19.68
C PHE A 61 19.56 34.56 -18.94
N ASP A 62 18.44 34.39 -18.20
CA ASP A 62 18.16 33.21 -17.42
C ASP A 62 16.65 32.95 -17.36
N VAL A 63 16.26 31.68 -17.19
CA VAL A 63 14.89 31.25 -17.02
C VAL A 63 14.78 30.50 -15.72
N MET A 64 14.14 31.12 -14.73
CA MET A 64 13.86 30.52 -13.45
C MET A 64 12.52 29.75 -13.49
N THR A 65 12.55 28.52 -13.05
CA THR A 65 11.35 27.67 -12.92
C THR A 65 11.03 27.45 -11.46
N GLY A 66 9.76 27.70 -11.08
CA GLY A 66 9.23 27.39 -9.74
C GLY A 66 8.16 26.31 -9.85
N GLU A 67 8.19 25.33 -8.98
CA GLU A 67 7.12 24.34 -8.83
C GLU A 67 6.36 24.62 -7.53
N GLY A 68 5.05 24.87 -7.65
CA GLY A 68 4.15 25.13 -6.53
C GLY A 68 3.34 23.91 -6.12
N GLU A 69 2.15 24.15 -5.62
CA GLU A 69 1.16 23.13 -5.28
C GLU A 69 0.66 22.37 -6.51
N THR A 70 0.02 21.22 -6.29
CA THR A 70 -0.68 20.49 -7.35
C THR A 70 -2.13 20.35 -6.95
N GLN A 71 -3.03 20.88 -7.75
CA GLN A 71 -4.48 20.67 -7.58
C GLN A 71 -4.90 19.39 -8.28
N LEU A 72 -5.65 18.54 -7.56
CA LEU A 72 -6.29 17.35 -8.11
C LEU A 72 -7.80 17.52 -7.99
N THR A 73 -8.46 17.48 -9.12
CA THR A 73 -9.92 17.40 -9.19
C THR A 73 -10.31 15.93 -9.28
N LEU A 74 -11.06 15.46 -8.28
CA LEU A 74 -11.57 14.10 -8.20
C LEU A 74 -13.08 14.13 -8.49
N ASP A 75 -13.48 13.47 -9.56
CA ASP A 75 -14.87 13.18 -9.86
C ASP A 75 -15.16 11.73 -9.42
N VAL A 76 -16.04 11.56 -8.45
CA VAL A 76 -16.40 10.27 -7.86
C VAL A 76 -17.92 10.06 -7.91
N THR A 77 -18.36 8.81 -7.77
CA THR A 77 -19.79 8.49 -7.84
C THR A 77 -20.59 9.14 -6.72
N ASN A 78 -20.12 9.02 -5.51
CA ASN A 78 -20.72 9.61 -4.30
C ASN A 78 -19.73 9.50 -3.13
N ILE A 79 -19.79 10.44 -2.21
CA ILE A 79 -18.98 10.43 -0.97
C ILE A 79 -19.94 10.35 0.22
N PRO A 80 -19.83 9.30 1.08
CA PRO A 80 -20.62 9.24 2.31
C PRO A 80 -20.37 10.47 3.19
N LEU A 81 -21.43 11.01 3.81
CA LEU A 81 -21.33 12.25 4.61
C LEU A 81 -20.34 12.10 5.79
N ALA A 82 -20.28 10.95 6.42
CA ALA A 82 -19.31 10.70 7.51
C ALA A 82 -17.87 10.82 7.00
N THR A 83 -17.55 10.20 5.86
CA THR A 83 -16.24 10.27 5.21
C THR A 83 -15.90 11.70 4.81
N LEU A 84 -16.87 12.41 4.21
CA LEU A 84 -16.70 13.80 3.81
C LEU A 84 -16.40 14.70 5.03
N ALA A 85 -17.11 14.49 6.16
CA ALA A 85 -16.88 15.24 7.39
C ALA A 85 -15.45 15.03 7.93
N THR A 86 -14.95 13.80 7.93
CA THR A 86 -13.60 13.46 8.38
C THR A 86 -12.55 14.24 7.60
N TYR A 87 -12.60 14.18 6.26
CA TYR A 87 -11.57 14.81 5.41
C TYR A 87 -11.72 16.32 5.24
N LEU A 88 -12.89 16.89 5.59
CA LEU A 88 -13.11 18.34 5.62
C LEU A 88 -12.95 18.95 7.04
N GLY A 89 -12.67 18.14 8.06
CA GLY A 89 -12.59 18.59 9.44
C GLY A 89 -13.91 19.12 9.99
N LYS A 90 -15.05 18.61 9.48
CA LYS A 90 -16.39 19.02 9.90
C LYS A 90 -16.96 18.07 10.94
N GLN A 91 -17.91 18.59 11.74
CA GLN A 91 -18.60 17.78 12.71
C GLN A 91 -19.71 16.95 12.06
N TYR A 92 -19.65 15.62 12.26
CA TYR A 92 -20.68 14.68 11.86
C TYR A 92 -21.43 14.16 13.09
N ASP A 93 -22.76 14.25 13.06
CA ASP A 93 -23.62 13.64 14.08
C ASP A 93 -24.09 12.26 13.59
N ALA A 94 -23.49 11.20 14.13
CA ALA A 94 -23.82 9.84 13.79
C ALA A 94 -25.25 9.43 14.20
N ALA A 95 -25.86 10.08 15.20
CA ALA A 95 -27.20 9.78 15.65
C ALA A 95 -28.28 10.29 14.66
N THR A 96 -27.99 11.39 13.98
CA THR A 96 -28.94 12.03 13.02
C THR A 96 -28.49 11.95 11.58
N GLY A 97 -27.26 11.49 11.30
CA GLY A 97 -26.71 11.39 9.96
C GLY A 97 -26.43 12.74 9.29
N ARG A 98 -26.11 13.79 10.06
CA ARG A 98 -25.98 15.17 9.57
C ARG A 98 -24.56 15.69 9.72
N ILE A 99 -24.15 16.53 8.76
CA ILE A 99 -22.99 17.41 8.87
C ILE A 99 -23.47 18.81 9.22
N PHE A 100 -22.72 19.48 10.09
CA PHE A 100 -23.00 20.86 10.45
C PHE A 100 -21.91 21.80 9.90
N ASP A 101 -22.33 22.82 9.16
CA ASP A 101 -21.50 23.97 8.83
C ASP A 101 -21.63 24.98 10.00
N ALA A 102 -20.90 24.72 11.08
CA ALA A 102 -20.87 25.59 12.24
C ALA A 102 -20.02 26.84 11.96
N GLY A 103 -20.40 27.99 12.56
CA GLY A 103 -19.58 29.20 12.50
C GLY A 103 -18.23 28.94 13.18
N GLY A 104 -17.15 29.27 12.51
CA GLY A 104 -15.75 29.00 12.89
C GLY A 104 -15.02 28.40 11.69
N GLU A 105 -13.69 28.43 11.73
CA GLU A 105 -12.89 27.82 10.67
C GLU A 105 -12.82 26.30 10.88
N ALA A 106 -13.47 25.54 10.01
CA ALA A 106 -13.14 24.12 9.89
C ALA A 106 -11.71 24.01 9.34
N VAL A 107 -10.84 23.34 10.06
CA VAL A 107 -9.46 23.07 9.62
C VAL A 107 -9.43 21.66 9.03
N PRO A 108 -9.41 21.52 7.70
CA PRO A 108 -9.26 20.21 7.07
C PRO A 108 -7.93 19.57 7.52
N PRO A 109 -7.93 18.29 7.88
CA PRO A 109 -6.71 17.58 8.23
C PRO A 109 -5.78 17.47 7.01
N ASP A 110 -4.51 17.21 7.27
CA ASP A 110 -3.58 16.80 6.21
C ASP A 110 -3.87 15.35 5.82
N VAL A 111 -3.92 15.10 4.51
CA VAL A 111 -4.32 13.81 3.93
C VAL A 111 -3.28 13.38 2.90
N ALA A 112 -2.87 12.12 2.97
CA ALA A 112 -2.17 11.45 1.89
C ALA A 112 -3.20 10.81 0.94
N LEU A 113 -2.98 10.95 -0.37
CA LEU A 113 -3.90 10.45 -1.40
C LEU A 113 -3.14 9.53 -2.36
N SER A 114 -3.71 8.34 -2.61
CA SER A 114 -3.18 7.41 -3.59
C SER A 114 -4.25 6.92 -4.55
N PHE A 115 -3.84 6.64 -5.78
CA PHE A 115 -4.67 6.02 -6.81
C PHE A 115 -3.78 5.38 -7.87
N ARG A 116 -4.39 4.60 -8.75
CA ARG A 116 -3.69 4.06 -9.91
C ARG A 116 -4.46 4.34 -11.20
N SER A 117 -3.73 4.34 -12.30
CA SER A 117 -4.28 4.53 -13.63
C SER A 117 -3.89 3.37 -14.54
N MET A 118 -4.87 2.72 -15.14
CA MET A 118 -4.65 1.64 -16.08
C MET A 118 -4.12 2.17 -17.41
N LYS A 119 -3.15 1.48 -17.99
CA LYS A 119 -2.61 1.73 -19.33
C LYS A 119 -3.23 0.79 -20.36
N SER A 120 -3.16 1.15 -21.63
CA SER A 120 -3.75 0.37 -22.73
C SER A 120 -3.13 -1.02 -22.94
N ASN A 121 -2.01 -1.33 -22.29
CA ASN A 121 -1.37 -2.65 -22.26
C ASN A 121 -1.79 -3.53 -21.07
N GLY A 122 -2.71 -3.05 -20.22
CA GLY A 122 -3.16 -3.75 -19.03
C GLY A 122 -2.31 -3.55 -17.77
N HIS A 123 -1.21 -2.83 -17.88
CA HIS A 123 -0.38 -2.41 -16.75
C HIS A 123 -0.89 -1.15 -16.09
N TYR A 124 -0.36 -0.81 -14.89
CA TYR A 124 -0.82 0.32 -14.10
C TYR A 124 0.32 1.30 -13.81
N ARG A 125 -0.07 2.57 -13.69
CA ARG A 125 0.74 3.63 -13.09
C ARG A 125 0.13 4.01 -11.77
N TYR A 126 0.94 4.03 -10.72
CA TYR A 126 0.58 4.27 -9.35
C TYR A 126 1.00 5.66 -8.93
N PHE A 127 0.14 6.35 -8.21
CA PHE A 127 0.37 7.69 -7.72
C PHE A 127 0.17 7.71 -6.21
N GLN A 128 1.07 8.39 -5.50
CA GLN A 128 0.99 8.68 -4.08
C GLN A 128 1.33 10.15 -3.87
N TYR A 129 0.37 10.93 -3.38
CA TYR A 129 0.60 12.27 -2.83
C TYR A 129 0.74 12.14 -1.32
N LEU A 130 1.83 12.68 -0.77
CA LEU A 130 2.15 12.48 0.65
C LEU A 130 1.38 13.40 1.56
N LYS A 131 1.10 14.64 1.12
CA LYS A 131 0.42 15.65 1.92
C LYS A 131 -0.43 16.57 1.08
N GLY A 132 -1.61 16.89 1.58
CA GLY A 132 -2.49 17.89 1.00
C GLY A 132 -3.78 18.00 1.78
N LYS A 133 -4.65 18.88 1.34
CA LYS A 133 -5.95 19.14 1.97
C LYS A 133 -7.07 19.14 0.94
N PHE A 134 -8.23 18.70 1.38
CA PHE A 134 -9.45 18.83 0.60
C PHE A 134 -10.08 20.19 0.80
N SER A 135 -10.62 20.77 -0.28
CA SER A 135 -11.51 21.91 -0.24
C SER A 135 -12.96 21.44 -0.30
N LEU A 136 -13.88 22.33 0.07
CA LEU A 136 -15.32 22.06 0.02
C LEU A 136 -15.71 21.59 -1.38
N PRO A 137 -16.48 20.49 -1.49
CA PRO A 137 -16.99 20.03 -2.78
C PRO A 137 -17.98 21.05 -3.36
N LYS A 138 -18.09 21.03 -4.69
CA LYS A 138 -19.16 21.74 -5.36
C LYS A 138 -20.44 20.90 -5.28
N ASP A 139 -21.49 21.46 -4.68
CA ASP A 139 -22.80 20.85 -4.67
C ASP A 139 -23.54 21.14 -5.98
N GLU A 140 -23.90 20.10 -6.71
CA GLU A 140 -24.67 20.23 -7.93
C GLU A 140 -25.89 19.29 -7.89
N ALA A 141 -27.07 19.87 -7.98
CA ALA A 141 -28.35 19.14 -8.02
C ALA A 141 -29.11 19.43 -9.29
N GLY A 142 -29.58 18.41 -9.97
CA GLY A 142 -30.38 18.51 -11.17
C GLY A 142 -31.73 17.83 -11.02
N THR A 143 -32.74 18.31 -11.76
CA THR A 143 -34.06 17.67 -11.82
C THR A 143 -33.95 16.35 -12.61
N LYS A 144 -34.60 15.30 -12.13
CA LYS A 144 -34.70 14.02 -12.82
C LYS A 144 -35.47 14.23 -14.13
N THR A 145 -34.88 13.84 -15.24
CA THR A 145 -35.53 13.79 -16.57
C THR A 145 -35.87 12.33 -16.92
N GLU A 146 -36.44 12.09 -18.11
CA GLU A 146 -36.72 10.73 -18.60
C GLU A 146 -35.42 9.90 -18.77
N SER A 147 -34.28 10.54 -19.06
CA SER A 147 -32.96 9.93 -19.05
C SER A 147 -32.31 10.15 -17.68
N MET A 148 -31.79 9.07 -17.06
CA MET A 148 -30.96 9.20 -15.85
C MET A 148 -29.60 9.75 -16.28
N ASP A 149 -29.30 10.98 -15.86
CA ASP A 149 -27.98 11.61 -16.01
C ASP A 149 -27.38 11.78 -14.61
N PRO A 150 -26.59 10.79 -14.15
CA PRO A 150 -25.97 10.84 -12.82
C PRO A 150 -24.96 11.98 -12.75
N LYS A 151 -25.06 12.82 -11.73
CA LYS A 151 -24.10 13.88 -11.46
C LYS A 151 -23.03 13.34 -10.52
N PRO A 152 -21.75 13.36 -10.92
CA PRO A 152 -20.65 12.97 -10.05
C PRO A 152 -20.49 13.99 -8.92
N SER A 153 -20.02 13.51 -7.76
CA SER A 153 -19.52 14.39 -6.71
C SER A 153 -18.10 14.82 -7.07
N GLN A 154 -17.87 16.12 -7.12
CA GLN A 154 -16.55 16.68 -7.41
C GLN A 154 -15.93 17.25 -6.15
N ILE A 155 -14.71 16.83 -5.82
CA ILE A 155 -13.93 17.37 -4.72
C ILE A 155 -12.51 17.72 -5.20
N VAL A 156 -11.96 18.80 -4.66
CA VAL A 156 -10.63 19.27 -5.02
C VAL A 156 -9.67 19.00 -3.87
N TYR A 157 -8.56 18.35 -4.18
CA TYR A 157 -7.44 18.12 -3.30
C TYR A 157 -6.25 18.98 -3.73
N THR A 158 -5.65 19.70 -2.79
CA THR A 158 -4.45 20.50 -3.04
C THR A 158 -3.24 19.83 -2.37
N GLY A 159 -2.40 19.22 -3.20
CA GLY A 159 -1.19 18.54 -2.77
C GLY A 159 -0.01 19.50 -2.64
N VAL A 160 0.72 19.43 -1.53
CA VAL A 160 1.88 20.25 -1.20
C VAL A 160 3.07 19.36 -0.83
N ASN A 161 4.27 19.93 -0.77
CA ASN A 161 5.45 19.24 -0.28
C ASN A 161 5.32 18.95 1.21
N THR A 162 5.92 17.83 1.66
CA THR A 162 6.10 17.52 3.08
C THR A 162 7.03 18.53 3.75
N ILE A 163 6.90 18.70 5.08
CA ILE A 163 7.87 19.42 5.90
C ILE A 163 9.08 18.52 6.12
N TYR A 164 8.82 17.26 6.43
CA TYR A 164 9.84 16.22 6.55
C TYR A 164 10.61 16.08 5.24
N LYS A 165 11.91 15.88 5.35
CA LYS A 165 12.81 15.69 4.22
C LYS A 165 13.26 14.23 4.19
N PHE A 166 13.09 13.61 3.05
CA PHE A 166 13.44 12.22 2.81
C PHE A 166 14.81 12.09 2.15
N ASP A 167 15.58 11.07 2.55
CA ASP A 167 16.70 10.59 1.76
C ASP A 167 16.17 9.85 0.52
N LEU A 168 16.49 10.36 -0.65
CA LEU A 168 16.06 9.74 -1.92
C LEU A 168 17.00 8.63 -2.39
N GLY A 169 18.07 8.32 -1.64
CA GLY A 169 19.04 7.30 -1.98
C GLY A 169 19.99 7.70 -3.13
N ASP A 170 20.01 8.98 -3.50
CA ASP A 170 20.87 9.53 -4.56
C ASP A 170 22.23 10.04 -4.05
N GLY A 171 22.47 9.95 -2.73
CA GLY A 171 23.67 10.46 -2.06
C GLY A 171 23.72 11.99 -1.97
N GLY A 172 22.62 12.67 -2.28
CA GLY A 172 22.45 14.11 -2.13
C GLY A 172 21.84 14.52 -0.79
N ASP A 173 21.47 15.79 -0.67
CA ASP A 173 20.75 16.30 0.49
C ASP A 173 19.31 15.73 0.54
N GLU A 174 18.79 15.52 1.74
CA GLU A 174 17.39 15.17 1.98
C GLU A 174 16.43 16.22 1.38
N LYS A 175 15.33 15.77 0.80
CA LYS A 175 14.39 16.62 0.06
C LYS A 175 12.94 16.41 0.53
N SER A 176 12.20 17.51 0.60
CA SER A 176 10.74 17.45 0.73
C SER A 176 10.12 16.84 -0.51
N VAL A 177 9.14 15.97 -0.32
CA VAL A 177 8.49 15.22 -1.40
C VAL A 177 7.00 15.51 -1.43
N LYS A 178 6.47 15.84 -2.59
CA LYS A 178 5.04 16.04 -2.79
C LYS A 178 4.36 14.77 -3.29
N ARG A 179 5.01 14.10 -4.24
CA ARG A 179 4.41 13.00 -5.00
C ARG A 179 5.43 11.91 -5.32
N ILE A 180 4.99 10.66 -5.22
CA ILE A 180 5.69 9.50 -5.73
C ILE A 180 4.87 8.90 -6.87
N VAL A 181 5.52 8.53 -7.95
CA VAL A 181 4.88 7.86 -9.09
C VAL A 181 5.66 6.59 -9.40
N GLY A 182 4.96 5.47 -9.46
CA GLY A 182 5.52 4.19 -9.85
C GLY A 182 4.83 3.63 -11.09
N ASP A 183 5.55 2.82 -11.85
CA ASP A 183 5.04 2.23 -13.09
C ASP A 183 5.34 0.72 -13.08
N ASP A 184 4.33 -0.12 -13.15
CA ASP A 184 4.51 -1.57 -13.06
C ASP A 184 5.10 -2.23 -14.32
N ASP A 185 5.35 -1.44 -15.37
CA ASP A 185 6.21 -1.85 -16.48
C ASP A 185 7.71 -1.77 -16.13
N ALA A 186 8.08 -1.07 -15.07
CA ALA A 186 9.46 -0.94 -14.64
C ALA A 186 9.93 -2.22 -13.92
N LEU A 187 11.07 -2.76 -14.34
CA LEU A 187 11.60 -4.03 -13.84
C LEU A 187 11.82 -4.10 -12.32
N ASN A 188 12.06 -2.96 -11.70
CA ASN A 188 12.38 -2.86 -10.27
C ASN A 188 11.23 -2.26 -9.44
N PHE A 189 10.06 -2.01 -10.05
CA PHE A 189 8.90 -1.52 -9.33
C PHE A 189 8.00 -2.67 -8.90
N SER A 190 7.57 -2.64 -7.65
CA SER A 190 6.57 -3.56 -7.12
C SER A 190 5.39 -2.77 -6.58
N ALA A 191 4.21 -3.03 -7.11
CA ALA A 191 2.96 -2.46 -6.62
C ALA A 191 2.38 -3.22 -5.42
N THR A 192 3.02 -4.31 -5.01
CA THR A 192 2.53 -5.16 -3.92
C THR A 192 2.48 -4.37 -2.61
N GLY A 193 1.29 -4.26 -2.03
CA GLY A 193 1.08 -3.48 -0.81
C GLY A 193 1.02 -1.96 -1.00
N TRP A 194 0.96 -1.46 -2.25
CA TRP A 194 0.91 -0.01 -2.51
C TRP A 194 -0.18 0.71 -1.73
N PHE A 195 -1.38 0.12 -1.64
CA PHE A 195 -2.50 0.69 -0.89
C PHE A 195 -2.60 0.17 0.56
N ALA A 196 -1.65 -0.65 1.01
CA ALA A 196 -1.64 -1.14 2.39
C ALA A 196 -0.98 -0.16 3.38
N GLN A 197 -0.17 0.76 2.87
CA GLN A 197 0.47 1.83 3.62
C GLN A 197 0.76 3.01 2.70
N VAL A 198 0.93 4.20 3.27
CA VAL A 198 1.41 5.37 2.51
C VAL A 198 2.85 5.11 2.08
N GLN A 199 3.09 5.19 0.77
CA GLN A 199 4.43 5.00 0.22
C GLN A 199 5.25 6.25 0.43
N THR A 200 6.44 6.10 1.01
CA THR A 200 7.43 7.17 1.18
C THR A 200 8.73 6.79 0.45
N PRO A 201 9.62 7.74 0.13
CA PRO A 201 10.92 7.42 -0.46
C PRO A 201 11.77 6.49 0.40
N GLU A 202 11.62 6.58 1.72
CA GLU A 202 12.32 5.75 2.71
C GLU A 202 11.63 4.41 2.97
N VAL A 203 10.51 4.11 2.33
CA VAL A 203 10.03 2.73 2.28
C VAL A 203 11.12 1.92 1.59
N THR A 204 12.11 1.61 2.42
CA THR A 204 13.29 0.83 2.07
C THR A 204 12.84 -0.44 1.36
N VAL A 205 13.61 -0.82 0.36
CA VAL A 205 13.56 -2.19 -0.16
C VAL A 205 13.48 -3.10 1.07
N PRO A 206 12.35 -3.80 1.26
CA PRO A 206 12.18 -4.61 2.46
C PRO A 206 13.37 -5.57 2.54
N SER A 207 13.89 -5.78 3.74
CA SER A 207 14.96 -6.75 3.94
C SER A 207 14.58 -8.06 3.26
N ALA A 208 15.56 -8.74 2.69
CA ALA A 208 15.32 -10.01 2.01
C ALA A 208 14.46 -10.92 2.88
N LEU A 209 13.45 -11.54 2.29
CA LEU A 209 12.56 -12.46 3.01
C LEU A 209 13.39 -13.60 3.60
N ALA A 210 13.28 -13.79 4.91
CA ALA A 210 14.00 -14.81 5.65
C ALA A 210 13.12 -15.43 6.74
N LEU A 211 13.35 -16.72 7.01
CA LEU A 211 12.84 -17.37 8.21
C LEU A 211 13.57 -16.79 9.43
N SER A 212 12.82 -16.17 10.35
CA SER A 212 13.37 -15.61 11.59
C SER A 212 13.49 -16.65 12.69
N SER A 213 12.54 -17.58 12.77
CA SER A 213 12.56 -18.68 13.72
C SER A 213 11.57 -19.78 13.31
N SER A 214 11.79 -20.99 13.82
CA SER A 214 10.84 -22.11 13.69
C SER A 214 10.65 -22.81 15.03
N VAL A 215 9.50 -23.45 15.18
CA VAL A 215 9.21 -24.40 16.24
C VAL A 215 8.61 -25.63 15.56
N PRO A 216 9.27 -26.80 15.63
CA PRO A 216 10.58 -27.03 16.25
C PRO A 216 11.69 -26.27 15.50
N VAL A 217 12.82 -26.08 16.18
CA VAL A 217 14.04 -25.61 15.50
C VAL A 217 14.59 -26.71 14.59
N ASP A 218 15.43 -26.34 13.65
CA ASP A 218 16.08 -27.29 12.76
C ASP A 218 16.92 -28.30 13.55
N ASP A 219 16.87 -29.58 13.15
CA ASP A 219 17.49 -30.74 13.80
C ASP A 219 17.02 -30.99 15.25
N ALA A 220 15.82 -30.54 15.62
CA ALA A 220 15.29 -30.78 16.95
C ALA A 220 14.88 -32.26 17.14
N GLU A 221 15.16 -32.78 18.33
CA GLU A 221 14.80 -34.14 18.76
C GLU A 221 13.69 -34.10 19.84
N ASP A 222 13.10 -35.23 20.12
CA ASP A 222 12.09 -35.44 21.17
C ASP A 222 10.85 -34.53 21.04
N ILE A 223 10.45 -34.21 19.81
CA ILE A 223 9.26 -33.39 19.55
C ILE A 223 7.99 -34.21 19.80
N SER A 224 7.05 -33.61 20.54
CA SER A 224 5.74 -34.25 20.78
C SER A 224 5.03 -34.59 19.46
N ILE A 225 4.48 -35.78 19.37
CA ILE A 225 3.72 -36.25 18.20
C ILE A 225 2.46 -35.42 17.89
N SER A 226 1.93 -34.72 18.90
CA SER A 226 0.74 -33.85 18.77
C SER A 226 1.11 -32.37 18.71
N ALA A 227 2.40 -32.01 18.56
CA ALA A 227 2.81 -30.62 18.53
C ALA A 227 2.54 -29.98 17.15
N ASP A 228 1.97 -28.77 17.17
CA ASP A 228 1.92 -27.89 16.00
C ASP A 228 3.33 -27.40 15.67
N GLN A 229 3.59 -27.21 14.38
CA GLN A 229 4.82 -26.60 13.93
C GLN A 229 4.56 -25.14 13.54
N THR A 230 5.50 -24.25 13.83
CA THR A 230 5.37 -22.83 13.44
C THR A 230 6.61 -22.34 12.71
N LEU A 231 6.39 -21.53 11.68
CA LEU A 231 7.43 -20.81 10.95
C LEU A 231 7.18 -19.31 11.09
N THR A 232 8.16 -18.55 11.57
CA THR A 232 8.08 -17.10 11.73
C THR A 232 9.02 -16.42 10.74
N PHE A 233 8.47 -15.53 9.92
CA PHE A 233 9.20 -14.78 8.91
C PHE A 233 9.35 -13.30 9.29
N ASN A 234 10.41 -12.66 8.79
CA ASN A 234 10.66 -11.24 9.00
C ASN A 234 9.62 -10.33 8.29
N ASN A 235 9.14 -10.75 7.10
CA ASN A 235 8.16 -10.01 6.30
C ASN A 235 6.78 -10.71 6.34
N ALA A 236 5.72 -9.95 6.09
CA ALA A 236 4.37 -10.50 5.93
C ALA A 236 4.28 -11.30 4.62
N LEU A 237 3.72 -12.50 4.67
CA LEU A 237 3.56 -13.39 3.52
C LEU A 237 2.27 -13.10 2.72
N THR A 238 2.27 -13.44 1.44
CA THR A 238 1.02 -13.50 0.66
C THR A 238 0.14 -14.65 1.15
N ALA A 239 -1.18 -14.51 1.01
CA ALA A 239 -2.11 -15.57 1.43
C ALA A 239 -1.85 -16.91 0.70
N GLY A 240 -1.38 -16.86 -0.55
CA GLY A 240 -1.05 -18.05 -1.34
C GLY A 240 0.17 -18.83 -0.86
N SER A 241 1.00 -18.25 -0.01
CA SER A 241 2.22 -18.90 0.51
C SER A 241 1.93 -20.16 1.33
N VAL A 242 0.73 -20.30 1.93
CA VAL A 242 0.34 -21.50 2.66
C VAL A 242 0.38 -22.78 1.81
N TYR A 243 0.17 -22.65 0.51
CA TYR A 243 0.20 -23.80 -0.41
C TYR A 243 1.61 -24.29 -0.74
N GLY A 244 2.63 -23.50 -0.42
CA GLY A 244 4.04 -23.85 -0.59
C GLY A 244 4.68 -24.49 0.65
N ILE A 245 3.87 -24.83 1.68
CA ILE A 245 4.37 -25.40 2.94
C ILE A 245 3.84 -26.81 3.10
N ASN A 246 4.74 -27.75 3.31
CA ASN A 246 4.41 -29.17 3.36
C ASN A 246 5.20 -29.87 4.45
N LEU A 247 4.56 -30.78 5.16
CA LEU A 247 5.20 -31.71 6.11
C LEU A 247 5.39 -33.07 5.42
N ILE A 248 6.61 -33.61 5.46
CA ILE A 248 7.00 -34.85 4.78
C ILE A 248 7.50 -35.85 5.80
N ASP A 249 6.97 -37.07 5.77
CA ASP A 249 7.48 -38.22 6.53
C ASP A 249 8.65 -38.83 5.76
N LEU A 250 9.85 -38.81 6.35
CA LEU A 250 11.07 -39.32 5.69
C LEU A 250 11.14 -40.85 5.62
N SER A 251 10.34 -41.60 6.37
CA SER A 251 10.36 -43.06 6.29
C SER A 251 9.87 -43.58 4.93
N ASN A 252 8.97 -42.85 4.32
CA ASN A 252 8.31 -43.26 3.08
C ASN A 252 8.23 -42.15 2.02
N GLY A 253 8.70 -40.92 2.33
CA GLY A 253 8.67 -39.77 1.45
C GLY A 253 7.28 -39.21 1.16
N SER A 254 6.27 -39.54 1.96
CA SER A 254 4.89 -39.09 1.75
C SER A 254 4.59 -37.78 2.46
N LEU A 255 3.64 -37.03 1.90
CA LEU A 255 3.10 -35.84 2.53
C LEU A 255 2.23 -36.23 3.73
N VAL A 256 2.45 -35.57 4.87
CA VAL A 256 1.61 -35.67 6.06
C VAL A 256 0.46 -34.67 5.90
N PRO A 257 -0.81 -35.13 5.95
CA PRO A 257 -1.95 -34.22 5.93
C PRO A 257 -1.91 -33.26 7.12
N ALA A 258 -1.94 -31.95 6.83
CA ALA A 258 -1.91 -30.91 7.85
C ALA A 258 -2.75 -29.70 7.40
N SER A 259 -3.32 -28.96 8.35
CA SER A 259 -3.83 -27.62 8.09
C SER A 259 -2.68 -26.63 8.17
N VAL A 260 -2.67 -25.64 7.26
CA VAL A 260 -1.66 -24.58 7.22
C VAL A 260 -2.37 -23.24 7.29
N GLU A 261 -2.08 -22.47 8.32
CA GLU A 261 -2.76 -21.20 8.60
C GLU A 261 -1.77 -20.06 8.80
N LEU A 262 -2.13 -18.87 8.28
CA LEU A 262 -1.42 -17.61 8.54
C LEU A 262 -2.12 -16.86 9.68
N ASN A 263 -1.33 -16.32 10.60
CA ASN A 263 -1.87 -15.41 11.62
C ASN A 263 -2.31 -14.06 11.03
N ALA A 264 -2.95 -13.21 11.84
CA ALA A 264 -3.45 -11.89 11.40
C ALA A 264 -2.35 -10.98 10.84
N THR A 265 -1.11 -11.04 11.36
CA THR A 265 0.03 -10.26 10.85
C THR A 265 0.68 -10.87 9.61
N ARG A 266 0.24 -12.05 9.19
CA ARG A 266 0.79 -12.84 8.08
C ARG A 266 2.31 -13.12 8.18
N LYS A 267 2.88 -13.05 9.37
CA LYS A 267 4.30 -13.35 9.63
C LYS A 267 4.53 -14.73 10.22
N ILE A 268 3.50 -15.34 10.81
CA ILE A 268 3.59 -16.65 11.43
C ILE A 268 2.68 -17.62 10.69
N VAL A 269 3.27 -18.72 10.26
CA VAL A 269 2.54 -19.87 9.70
C VAL A 269 2.48 -20.95 10.75
N THR A 270 1.30 -21.47 11.01
CA THR A 270 1.07 -22.66 11.85
C THR A 270 0.73 -23.84 10.96
N VAL A 271 1.44 -24.94 11.12
CA VAL A 271 1.19 -26.22 10.45
C VAL A 271 0.72 -27.20 11.51
N ASN A 272 -0.52 -27.65 11.40
CA ASN A 272 -1.14 -28.57 12.36
C ASN A 272 -1.46 -29.89 11.64
N PRO A 273 -0.74 -30.97 11.94
CA PRO A 273 -1.03 -32.29 11.40
C PRO A 273 -2.45 -32.74 11.75
N THR A 274 -3.17 -33.34 10.82
CA THR A 274 -4.55 -33.79 11.04
C THR A 274 -4.67 -35.01 11.96
N SER A 275 -3.55 -35.65 12.26
CA SER A 275 -3.43 -36.79 13.17
C SER A 275 -2.06 -36.74 13.84
N ASP A 276 -1.94 -37.34 15.01
CA ASP A 276 -0.64 -37.47 15.70
C ASP A 276 0.42 -38.08 14.76
N LEU A 277 1.63 -37.54 14.84
CA LEU A 277 2.78 -38.03 14.10
C LEU A 277 3.23 -39.40 14.66
N SER A 278 4.00 -40.15 13.89
CA SER A 278 4.59 -41.41 14.35
C SER A 278 5.74 -41.17 15.35
N ASN A 279 5.90 -42.06 16.30
CA ASN A 279 7.00 -42.01 17.28
C ASN A 279 8.35 -42.32 16.66
N LEU A 280 9.42 -41.73 17.18
CA LEU A 280 10.81 -41.92 16.74
C LEU A 280 10.99 -41.76 15.23
N GLN A 281 10.23 -40.86 14.64
CA GLN A 281 10.17 -40.65 13.21
C GLN A 281 10.73 -39.27 12.86
N GLU A 282 11.54 -39.20 11.81
CA GLU A 282 12.07 -37.96 11.25
C GLU A 282 11.11 -37.36 10.22
N TYR A 283 10.91 -36.05 10.31
CA TYR A 283 10.05 -35.26 9.45
C TYR A 283 10.78 -34.06 8.87
N HIS A 284 10.42 -33.71 7.66
CA HIS A 284 10.84 -32.44 7.02
C HIS A 284 9.64 -31.51 6.86
N LEU A 285 9.73 -30.32 7.45
CA LEU A 285 8.85 -29.21 7.18
C LEU A 285 9.49 -28.35 6.09
N VAL A 286 9.00 -28.53 4.85
CA VAL A 286 9.48 -27.83 3.65
C VAL A 286 8.64 -26.59 3.43
N TYR A 287 9.29 -25.47 3.14
CA TYR A 287 8.58 -24.24 2.78
C TYR A 287 9.14 -23.60 1.52
N ALA A 288 8.23 -23.05 0.70
CA ALA A 288 8.51 -22.17 -0.41
C ALA A 288 7.44 -21.07 -0.38
N VAL A 289 7.83 -19.89 0.06
CA VAL A 289 6.91 -18.81 0.41
C VAL A 289 7.26 -17.52 -0.34
N THR A 290 6.26 -16.65 -0.50
CA THR A 290 6.42 -15.34 -1.11
C THR A 290 5.84 -14.29 -0.16
N ASP A 291 6.56 -13.19 0.06
CA ASP A 291 6.08 -12.08 0.87
C ASP A 291 5.18 -11.11 0.06
N ILE A 292 4.64 -10.11 0.76
CA ILE A 292 3.79 -9.07 0.13
C ILE A 292 4.56 -8.17 -0.84
N TYR A 293 5.89 -8.23 -0.82
CA TYR A 293 6.79 -7.46 -1.71
C TYR A 293 7.26 -8.27 -2.92
N GLY A 294 6.77 -9.52 -3.07
CA GLY A 294 7.14 -10.41 -4.16
C GLY A 294 8.47 -11.13 -3.99
N GLN A 295 9.13 -11.00 -2.83
CA GLN A 295 10.35 -11.73 -2.52
C GLN A 295 10.02 -13.17 -2.14
N THR A 296 10.90 -14.12 -2.48
CA THR A 296 10.71 -15.54 -2.21
C THR A 296 11.77 -16.08 -1.25
N ALA A 297 11.35 -16.99 -0.38
CA ALA A 297 12.24 -17.78 0.46
C ALA A 297 11.81 -19.24 0.44
N ASN A 298 12.78 -20.13 0.50
CA ASN A 298 12.54 -21.56 0.60
C ASN A 298 13.56 -22.20 1.58
N GLY A 299 13.18 -23.33 2.14
CA GLY A 299 14.03 -24.07 3.06
C GLY A 299 13.34 -25.32 3.59
N VAL A 300 14.05 -25.99 4.46
CA VAL A 300 13.62 -27.21 5.14
C VAL A 300 13.99 -27.09 6.61
N ILE A 301 13.10 -27.52 7.49
CA ILE A 301 13.32 -27.72 8.92
C ILE A 301 13.16 -29.21 9.20
N SER A 302 14.20 -29.84 9.71
CA SER A 302 14.21 -31.24 10.09
C SER A 302 13.90 -31.40 11.57
N PHE A 303 13.15 -32.40 11.96
CA PHE A 303 12.96 -32.74 13.37
C PHE A 303 12.58 -34.21 13.55
N THR A 304 12.86 -34.73 14.74
CA THR A 304 12.51 -36.11 15.12
C THR A 304 11.54 -36.11 16.30
N THR A 305 10.53 -36.96 16.21
CA THR A 305 9.51 -37.10 17.28
C THR A 305 10.00 -37.96 18.42
N VAL A 306 9.37 -37.73 19.59
CA VAL A 306 9.64 -38.47 20.83
C VAL A 306 9.39 -39.97 20.69
N ALA A 307 10.06 -40.79 21.52
CA ALA A 307 9.75 -42.21 21.71
C ALA A 307 8.35 -42.37 22.26
N GLY A 308 7.64 -43.37 21.77
CA GLY A 308 6.34 -43.74 22.33
C GLY A 308 6.48 -44.17 23.79
N GLY A 309 5.66 -43.63 24.66
CA GLY A 309 5.59 -44.04 26.07
C GLY A 309 4.88 -45.38 26.25
#